data_f9ccb699a6c84fb4618e5307ef6ec43b
#
_entry.id   f9ccb699a6c84fb4618e5307ef6ec43b
#
_cell.length_a   1.000
_cell.length_b   1.000
_cell.length_c   1.000
_cell.angle_alpha   90.00
_cell.angle_beta   90.00
_cell.angle_gamma   90.00
#
_symmetry.space_group_name_H-M   'P 1'
#
loop_
_entity.id
_entity.type
_entity.pdbx_description
1 polymer ?
#
loop_
_entity_poly.entity_id
_entity_poly.type
_entity_poly.pdbx_seq_one_letter_code
_entity_poly.pdbx_strand_id
1 'polypeptide(L)'
;MLTKDRIAHYLYLFVTTLIIVAPALYNRYPLVYFDSGAYMEMAASLEPSFHRAIGYPLLMRIFGLMVSNWPIVLLQSLLLSMLLFRVCVSLFERTARVKHLVSVVVLVFGTSMGWYAGQLMPDIFTLILVIATLSLLLETVFNWKMIMVYSLIIFISS
;
A
#
# COMPACT_ATOMS: atom_id res chain seq x y z
N MET A 1 2.37 -26.88 -3.18
CA MET A 1 3.81 -26.61 -3.35
C MET A 1 3.97 -25.39 -4.26
N LEU A 2 4.61 -24.32 -3.81
CA LEU A 2 4.84 -23.13 -4.65
C LEU A 2 5.93 -23.45 -5.67
N THR A 3 5.69 -23.11 -6.94
CA THR A 3 6.73 -23.24 -7.99
C THR A 3 7.85 -22.23 -7.77
N LYS A 4 9.07 -22.53 -8.23
CA LYS A 4 10.24 -21.62 -8.11
C LYS A 4 9.91 -20.20 -8.63
N ASP A 5 9.15 -20.11 -9.72
CA ASP A 5 8.77 -18.81 -10.30
C ASP A 5 7.83 -18.00 -9.41
N ARG A 6 6.93 -18.65 -8.68
CA ARG A 6 6.06 -17.98 -7.71
C ARG A 6 6.85 -17.44 -6.51
N ILE A 7 7.79 -18.24 -5.99
CA ILE A 7 8.66 -17.80 -4.89
C ILE A 7 9.49 -16.60 -5.32
N ALA A 8 10.10 -16.64 -6.50
CA ALA A 8 10.87 -15.53 -7.05
C ALA A 8 10.01 -14.27 -7.24
N HIS A 9 8.74 -14.42 -7.65
CA HIS A 9 7.82 -13.30 -7.78
C HIS A 9 7.47 -12.66 -6.41
N TYR A 10 7.14 -13.46 -5.39
CA TYR A 10 6.85 -12.94 -4.06
C TYR A 10 8.07 -12.28 -3.41
N LEU A 11 9.25 -12.87 -3.58
CA LEU A 11 10.49 -12.27 -3.11
C LEU A 11 10.77 -10.92 -3.79
N TYR A 12 10.52 -10.83 -5.09
CA TYR A 12 10.64 -9.58 -5.84
C TYR A 12 9.69 -8.50 -5.32
N LEU A 13 8.40 -8.82 -5.10
CA LEU A 13 7.44 -7.89 -4.51
C LEU A 13 7.83 -7.49 -3.09
N PHE A 14 8.34 -8.40 -2.29
CA PHE A 14 8.84 -8.09 -0.95
C PHE A 14 10.00 -7.09 -0.99
N VAL A 15 10.97 -7.29 -1.87
CA VAL A 15 12.11 -6.37 -2.05
C VAL A 15 11.63 -4.98 -2.49
N THR A 16 10.73 -4.89 -3.46
CA THR A 16 10.18 -3.60 -3.89
C THR A 16 9.33 -2.92 -2.81
N THR A 17 8.64 -3.68 -1.96
CA THR A 17 7.96 -3.16 -0.77
C THR A 17 8.95 -2.54 0.21
N LEU A 18 10.10 -3.19 0.47
CA LEU A 18 11.14 -2.64 1.34
C LEU A 18 11.74 -1.34 0.77
N ILE A 19 11.87 -1.23 -0.54
CA ILE A 19 12.31 0.02 -1.19
C ILE A 19 11.27 1.12 -0.97
N ILE A 20 9.97 0.82 -1.10
CA ILE A 20 8.89 1.82 -0.89
C ILE A 20 8.89 2.31 0.56
N VAL A 21 9.05 1.43 1.53
CA VAL A 21 9.03 1.78 2.96
C VAL A 21 10.40 2.26 3.48
N ALA A 22 11.42 2.41 2.61
CA ALA A 22 12.77 2.79 2.99
C ALA A 22 12.87 4.03 3.89
N PRO A 23 12.09 5.12 3.71
CA PRO A 23 12.11 6.25 4.64
C PRO A 23 11.73 5.88 6.07
N ALA A 24 10.71 5.04 6.27
CA ALA A 24 10.33 4.56 7.60
C ALA A 24 11.39 3.61 8.19
N LEU A 25 12.00 2.75 7.36
CA LEU A 25 13.12 1.89 7.78
C LEU A 25 14.33 2.71 8.23
N TYR A 26 14.68 3.76 7.50
CA TYR A 26 15.74 4.68 7.87
C TYR A 26 15.44 5.37 9.21
N ASN A 27 14.19 5.78 9.42
CA ASN A 27 13.70 6.36 10.67
C ASN A 27 13.64 5.35 11.84
N ARG A 28 13.79 4.05 11.58
CA ARG A 28 13.63 2.94 12.54
C ARG A 28 12.24 2.80 13.15
N TYR A 29 11.28 3.59 12.71
CA TYR A 29 9.89 3.57 13.15
C TYR A 29 8.98 4.06 12.00
N PRO A 30 7.74 3.56 11.90
CA PRO A 30 6.75 4.13 10.98
C PRO A 30 6.62 5.63 11.18
N LEU A 31 6.56 6.38 10.09
CA LEU A 31 6.46 7.83 10.16
C LEU A 31 5.11 8.23 10.74
N VAL A 32 5.13 9.17 11.68
CA VAL A 32 3.93 9.71 12.30
C VAL A 32 3.71 11.15 11.84
N TYR A 33 2.47 11.53 11.72
CA TYR A 33 2.04 12.89 11.41
C TYR A 33 1.08 13.38 12.48
N PHE A 34 0.69 14.64 12.41
CA PHE A 34 -0.17 15.28 13.41
C PHE A 34 -1.44 14.46 13.72
N ASP A 35 -2.09 13.93 12.68
CA ASP A 35 -3.33 13.16 12.81
C ASP A 35 -3.14 11.67 13.14
N SER A 36 -1.93 11.14 13.06
CA SER A 36 -1.66 9.70 13.30
C SER A 36 -2.10 9.26 14.70
N GLY A 37 -1.93 10.13 15.70
CA GLY A 37 -2.37 9.87 17.07
C GLY A 37 -3.87 9.66 17.17
N ALA A 38 -4.67 10.50 16.52
CA ALA A 38 -6.12 10.39 16.51
C ALA A 38 -6.61 9.10 15.81
N TYR A 39 -5.97 8.68 14.73
CA TYR A 39 -6.27 7.39 14.08
C TYR A 39 -5.92 6.19 14.98
N MET A 40 -4.81 6.27 15.72
CA MET A 40 -4.45 5.25 16.71
C MET A 40 -5.45 5.18 17.87
N GLU A 41 -5.91 6.33 18.36
CA GLU A 41 -6.94 6.40 19.39
C GLU A 41 -8.27 5.83 18.93
N MET A 42 -8.74 6.21 17.74
CA MET A 42 -9.94 5.62 17.11
C MET A 42 -9.81 4.12 16.91
N ALA A 43 -8.62 3.64 16.54
CA ALA A 43 -8.37 2.21 16.39
C ALA A 43 -8.40 1.48 17.75
N ALA A 44 -8.01 2.11 18.84
CA ALA A 44 -8.05 1.55 20.19
C ALA A 44 -9.48 1.55 20.78
N SER A 45 -10.18 2.67 20.70
CA SER A 45 -11.51 2.85 21.29
C SER A 45 -12.64 2.28 20.44
N LEU A 46 -12.48 2.24 19.09
CA LEU A 46 -13.53 2.04 18.09
C LEU A 46 -14.63 3.11 18.13
N GLU A 47 -14.36 4.24 18.74
CA GLU A 47 -15.30 5.36 18.73
C GLU A 47 -15.11 6.17 17.44
N PRO A 48 -16.15 6.31 16.60
CA PRO A 48 -16.05 7.07 15.37
C PRO A 48 -15.88 8.56 15.69
N SER A 49 -14.94 9.21 15.03
CA SER A 49 -14.80 10.67 15.08
C SER A 49 -15.72 11.31 14.03
N PHE A 50 -16.30 12.45 14.33
CA PHE A 50 -17.20 13.18 13.44
C PHE A 50 -16.52 13.65 12.13
N HIS A 51 -15.19 13.75 12.14
CA HIS A 51 -14.42 14.32 11.02
C HIS A 51 -13.46 13.33 10.37
N ARG A 52 -13.46 12.04 10.75
CA ARG A 52 -12.51 11.06 10.24
C ARG A 52 -13.19 9.74 9.91
N ALA A 53 -12.82 9.19 8.74
CA ALA A 53 -13.28 7.89 8.31
C ALA A 53 -12.80 6.76 9.22
N ILE A 54 -13.64 5.78 9.48
CA ILE A 54 -13.34 4.64 10.37
C ILE A 54 -12.56 3.52 9.66
N GLY A 55 -12.51 3.52 8.33
CA GLY A 55 -11.89 2.44 7.55
C GLY A 55 -10.42 2.22 7.88
N TYR A 56 -9.64 3.30 7.96
CA TYR A 56 -8.22 3.21 8.30
C TYR A 56 -7.96 2.79 9.75
N PRO A 57 -8.65 3.34 10.78
CA PRO A 57 -8.58 2.81 12.15
C PRO A 57 -8.90 1.33 12.27
N LEU A 58 -9.91 0.83 11.56
CA LEU A 58 -10.22 -0.61 11.55
C LEU A 58 -9.08 -1.44 10.96
N LEU A 59 -8.47 -0.96 9.87
CA LEU A 59 -7.28 -1.59 9.29
C LEU A 59 -6.14 -1.63 10.31
N MET A 60 -5.87 -0.52 10.99
CA MET A 60 -4.86 -0.44 12.05
C MET A 60 -5.15 -1.44 13.17
N ARG A 61 -6.40 -1.55 13.61
CA ARG A 61 -6.78 -2.49 14.66
C ARG A 61 -6.56 -3.94 14.27
N ILE A 62 -6.91 -4.32 13.04
CA ILE A 62 -6.77 -5.70 12.56
C ILE A 62 -5.30 -6.09 12.42
N PHE A 63 -4.46 -5.20 11.89
CA PHE A 63 -3.11 -5.56 11.46
C PHE A 63 -1.98 -5.13 12.39
N GLY A 64 -2.20 -4.22 13.34
CA GLY A 64 -1.05 -3.66 14.04
C GLY A 64 -1.20 -3.33 15.49
N LEU A 65 -2.36 -3.03 15.92
CA LEU A 65 -2.56 -2.12 17.03
C LEU A 65 -2.03 -2.52 18.40
N MET A 66 -1.97 -3.80 18.68
CA MET A 66 -1.62 -4.23 20.05
C MET A 66 -0.12 -4.51 20.21
N VAL A 67 0.63 -4.61 19.11
CA VAL A 67 2.03 -5.07 19.16
C VAL A 67 2.97 -4.13 18.39
N SER A 68 2.59 -3.68 17.19
CA SER A 68 3.47 -2.89 16.33
C SER A 68 2.71 -2.21 15.20
N ASN A 69 3.13 -1.01 14.81
CA ASN A 69 2.57 -0.28 13.65
C ASN A 69 3.25 -0.66 12.32
N TRP A 70 4.30 -1.49 12.33
CA TRP A 70 5.00 -1.93 11.13
C TRP A 70 4.12 -2.70 10.13
N PRO A 71 3.21 -3.63 10.57
CA PRO A 71 2.36 -4.34 9.63
C PRO A 71 1.51 -3.43 8.76
N ILE A 72 1.08 -2.26 9.26
CA ILE A 72 0.27 -1.30 8.51
C ILE A 72 1.06 -0.71 7.35
N VAL A 73 2.24 -0.12 7.63
CA VAL A 73 3.06 0.50 6.59
C VAL A 73 3.62 -0.52 5.60
N LEU A 74 3.87 -1.75 6.04
CA LEU A 74 4.25 -2.84 5.14
C LEU A 74 3.08 -3.25 4.24
N LEU A 75 1.87 -3.36 4.78
CA LEU A 75 0.68 -3.71 4.01
C LEU A 75 0.36 -2.65 2.94
N GLN A 76 0.32 -1.36 3.32
CA GLN A 76 0.04 -0.29 2.36
C GLN A 76 1.14 -0.16 1.30
N SER A 77 2.41 -0.36 1.67
CA SER A 77 3.53 -0.37 0.72
C SER A 77 3.49 -1.59 -0.21
N LEU A 78 3.08 -2.77 0.30
CA LEU A 78 2.88 -3.97 -0.50
C LEU A 78 1.74 -3.79 -1.51
N LEU A 79 0.59 -3.26 -1.08
CA LEU A 79 -0.53 -2.96 -1.97
C LEU A 79 -0.10 -2.01 -3.09
N LEU A 80 0.62 -0.95 -2.75
CA LEU A 80 1.14 0.00 -3.72
C LEU A 80 2.10 -0.67 -4.72
N SER A 81 3.05 -1.49 -4.23
CA SER A 81 3.97 -2.25 -5.09
C SER A 81 3.23 -3.20 -6.03
N MET A 82 2.24 -3.94 -5.53
CA MET A 82 1.45 -4.88 -6.34
C MET A 82 0.66 -4.17 -7.44
N LEU A 83 0.03 -3.04 -7.13
CA LEU A 83 -0.75 -2.27 -8.11
C LEU A 83 0.15 -1.62 -9.16
N LEU A 84 1.27 -1.03 -8.77
CA LEU A 84 2.27 -0.51 -9.71
C LEU A 84 2.82 -1.62 -10.63
N PHE A 85 3.08 -2.81 -10.06
CA PHE A 85 3.51 -3.95 -10.86
C PHE A 85 2.47 -4.37 -11.89
N ARG A 86 1.18 -4.39 -11.52
CA ARG A 86 0.09 -4.70 -12.46
C ARG A 86 0.02 -3.70 -13.60
N VAL A 87 0.09 -2.40 -13.30
CA VAL A 87 0.14 -1.35 -14.32
C VAL A 87 1.33 -1.58 -15.26
N CYS A 88 2.51 -1.90 -14.71
CA CYS A 88 3.69 -2.18 -15.54
C CYS A 88 3.52 -3.44 -16.40
N VAL A 89 2.86 -4.48 -15.91
CA VAL A 89 2.56 -5.70 -16.70
C VAL A 89 1.62 -5.36 -17.85
N SER A 90 0.57 -4.59 -17.61
CA SER A 90 -0.39 -4.20 -18.64
C SER A 90 0.23 -3.31 -19.73
N LEU A 91 1.23 -2.49 -19.39
CA LEU A 91 1.85 -1.55 -20.34
C LEU A 91 3.11 -2.10 -21.03
N PHE A 92 3.90 -2.94 -20.37
CA PHE A 92 5.26 -3.28 -20.79
C PHE A 92 5.54 -4.78 -20.94
N GLU A 93 4.57 -5.65 -20.68
CA GLU A 93 4.65 -7.10 -20.81
C GLU A 93 5.99 -7.70 -20.35
N ARG A 94 6.89 -8.07 -21.30
CA ARG A 94 8.17 -8.73 -21.02
C ARG A 94 9.14 -7.93 -20.18
N THR A 95 9.09 -6.60 -20.25
CA THR A 95 10.01 -5.70 -19.52
C THR A 95 9.40 -5.18 -18.21
N ALA A 96 8.20 -5.65 -17.85
CA ALA A 96 7.43 -5.17 -16.71
C ALA A 96 8.22 -5.13 -15.39
N ARG A 97 9.00 -6.16 -15.06
CA ARG A 97 9.79 -6.21 -13.82
C ARG A 97 10.82 -5.09 -13.75
N VAL A 98 11.56 -4.86 -14.83
CA VAL A 98 12.58 -3.80 -14.87
C VAL A 98 11.92 -2.43 -14.80
N LYS A 99 10.85 -2.21 -15.59
CA LYS A 99 10.09 -0.95 -15.59
C LYS A 99 9.47 -0.66 -14.22
N HIS A 100 8.89 -1.68 -13.57
CA HIS A 100 8.37 -1.54 -12.21
C HIS A 100 9.47 -1.17 -11.21
N LEU A 101 10.62 -1.85 -11.21
CA LEU A 101 11.72 -1.52 -10.30
C LEU A 101 12.20 -0.09 -10.51
N VAL A 102 12.40 0.32 -11.76
CA VAL A 102 12.80 1.71 -12.10
C VAL A 102 11.74 2.70 -11.63
N SER A 103 10.45 2.41 -11.90
CA SER A 103 9.35 3.27 -11.43
C SER A 103 9.30 3.41 -9.91
N VAL A 104 9.45 2.29 -9.17
CA VAL A 104 9.50 2.32 -7.71
C VAL A 104 10.66 3.18 -7.22
N VAL A 105 11.87 2.98 -7.75
CA VAL A 105 13.05 3.78 -7.35
C VAL A 105 12.84 5.26 -7.65
N VAL A 106 12.39 5.59 -8.86
CA VAL A 106 12.14 6.99 -9.26
C VAL A 106 11.06 7.63 -8.40
N LEU A 107 9.96 6.93 -8.13
CA LEU A 107 8.87 7.46 -7.31
C LEU A 107 9.26 7.62 -5.83
N VAL A 108 10.01 6.69 -5.26
CA VAL A 108 10.44 6.77 -3.85
C VAL A 108 11.45 7.88 -3.62
N PHE A 109 12.44 8.00 -4.50
CA PHE A 109 13.55 8.96 -4.32
C PHE A 109 13.35 10.28 -5.06
N GLY A 110 12.52 10.30 -6.10
CA GLY A 110 12.21 11.50 -6.87
C GLY A 110 10.92 12.22 -6.44
N THR A 111 10.10 11.58 -5.61
CA THR A 111 8.84 12.16 -5.10
C THR A 111 8.68 11.88 -3.60
N SER A 112 7.58 12.36 -3.01
CA SER A 112 7.22 12.09 -1.60
C SER A 112 6.53 10.72 -1.39
N MET A 113 6.42 9.87 -2.41
CA MET A 113 5.68 8.61 -2.33
C MET A 113 6.15 7.71 -1.18
N GLY A 114 7.48 7.55 -1.01
CA GLY A 114 8.03 6.72 0.07
C GLY A 114 7.72 7.24 1.47
N TRP A 115 7.63 8.57 1.62
CA TRP A 115 7.23 9.20 2.88
C TRP A 115 5.77 8.90 3.22
N TYR A 116 4.85 9.11 2.28
CA TYR A 116 3.44 8.79 2.48
C TYR A 116 3.22 7.29 2.71
N ALA A 117 3.93 6.43 1.97
CA ALA A 117 3.83 4.99 2.14
C ALA A 117 4.37 4.49 3.48
N GLY A 118 5.36 5.18 4.06
CA GLY A 118 5.90 4.89 5.39
C GLY A 118 5.15 5.53 6.54
N GLN A 119 4.12 6.34 6.27
CA GLN A 119 3.39 7.14 7.24
C GLN A 119 2.12 6.43 7.72
N LEU A 120 1.78 6.61 9.02
CA LEU A 120 0.55 6.09 9.63
C LEU A 120 -0.63 7.04 9.35
N MET A 121 -1.02 7.13 8.09
CA MET A 121 -2.07 8.03 7.60
C MET A 121 -2.86 7.40 6.47
N PRO A 122 -4.17 7.68 6.34
CA PRO A 122 -4.99 7.18 5.24
C PRO A 122 -4.67 7.82 3.88
N ASP A 123 -3.93 8.92 3.82
CA ASP A 123 -3.65 9.70 2.61
C ASP A 123 -3.02 8.85 1.49
N ILE A 124 -2.21 7.85 1.86
CA ILE A 124 -1.63 6.90 0.90
C ILE A 124 -2.70 6.12 0.12
N PHE A 125 -3.87 5.90 0.73
CA PHE A 125 -4.95 5.17 0.07
C PHE A 125 -5.59 5.96 -1.06
N THR A 126 -5.51 7.27 -1.06
CA THR A 126 -5.88 8.11 -2.22
C THR A 126 -4.99 7.79 -3.42
N LEU A 127 -3.68 7.71 -3.23
CA LEU A 127 -2.74 7.31 -4.28
C LEU A 127 -2.99 5.86 -4.73
N ILE A 128 -3.17 4.96 -3.78
CA ILE A 128 -3.49 3.55 -4.03
C ILE A 128 -4.78 3.44 -4.86
N LEU A 129 -5.81 4.22 -4.54
CA LEU A 129 -7.09 4.26 -5.29
C LEU A 129 -6.89 4.74 -6.73
N VAL A 130 -6.10 5.79 -6.94
CA VAL A 130 -5.79 6.30 -8.29
C VAL A 130 -5.07 5.23 -9.13
N ILE A 131 -4.05 4.58 -8.59
CA ILE A 131 -3.30 3.53 -9.28
C ILE A 131 -4.18 2.28 -9.50
N ALA A 132 -5.02 1.96 -8.54
CA ALA A 132 -6.00 0.88 -8.64
C ALA A 132 -6.97 1.15 -9.81
N THR A 133 -7.53 2.36 -9.88
CA THR A 133 -8.43 2.76 -10.97
C THR A 133 -7.72 2.70 -12.32
N LEU A 134 -6.48 3.18 -12.41
CA LEU A 134 -5.66 3.06 -13.62
C LEU A 134 -5.44 1.60 -14.02
N SER A 135 -5.12 0.73 -13.05
CA SER A 135 -4.98 -0.70 -13.29
C SER A 135 -6.26 -1.33 -13.83
N LEU A 136 -7.43 -0.93 -13.32
CA LEU A 136 -8.75 -1.37 -13.82
C LEU A 136 -8.99 -0.96 -15.27
N LEU A 137 -8.67 0.28 -15.61
CA LEU A 137 -8.87 0.81 -16.96
C LEU A 137 -7.97 0.12 -18.00
N LEU A 138 -6.81 -0.37 -17.57
CA LEU A 138 -5.84 -1.07 -18.44
C LEU A 138 -6.15 -2.56 -18.57
N GLU A 139 -6.99 -3.14 -17.74
CA GLU A 139 -7.32 -4.57 -17.82
C GLU A 139 -8.51 -4.83 -18.73
N THR A 140 -8.34 -5.82 -19.62
CA THR A 140 -9.37 -6.25 -20.56
C THR A 140 -10.33 -7.29 -19.99
N VAL A 141 -9.97 -7.93 -18.87
CA VAL A 141 -10.77 -8.99 -18.24
C VAL A 141 -11.03 -8.68 -16.77
N PHE A 142 -12.30 -8.49 -16.45
CA PHE A 142 -12.75 -8.26 -15.07
C PHE A 142 -12.71 -9.56 -14.26
N ASN A 143 -11.98 -9.57 -13.15
CA ASN A 143 -11.95 -10.67 -12.20
C ASN A 143 -12.63 -10.26 -10.87
N TRP A 144 -13.53 -11.10 -10.35
CA TRP A 144 -14.23 -10.88 -9.09
C TRP A 144 -13.30 -10.53 -7.90
N LYS A 145 -12.13 -11.20 -7.82
CA LYS A 145 -11.14 -10.92 -6.78
C LYS A 145 -10.63 -9.48 -6.82
N MET A 146 -10.54 -8.90 -7.99
CA MET A 146 -10.13 -7.50 -8.16
C MET A 146 -11.20 -6.56 -7.64
N ILE A 147 -12.46 -6.80 -7.97
CA ILE A 147 -13.58 -6.00 -7.48
C ILE A 147 -13.57 -5.96 -5.95
N MET A 148 -13.34 -7.11 -5.28
CA MET A 148 -13.22 -7.16 -3.83
C MET A 148 -12.07 -6.31 -3.29
N VAL A 149 -10.88 -6.38 -3.92
CA VAL A 149 -9.71 -5.58 -3.50
C VAL A 149 -9.99 -4.09 -3.66
N TYR A 150 -10.60 -3.67 -4.78
CA TYR A 150 -10.95 -2.27 -5.01
C TYR A 150 -12.02 -1.76 -4.05
N SER A 151 -13.05 -2.57 -3.78
CA SER A 151 -14.07 -2.23 -2.78
C SER A 151 -13.46 -2.04 -1.40
N LEU A 152 -12.49 -2.87 -1.01
CA LEU A 152 -11.76 -2.73 0.25
C LEU A 152 -10.92 -1.45 0.28
N ILE A 153 -10.21 -1.12 -0.82
CA ILE A 153 -9.43 0.12 -0.92
C ILE A 153 -10.33 1.35 -0.79
N ILE A 154 -11.48 1.36 -1.47
CA ILE A 154 -12.47 2.44 -1.37
C ILE A 154 -12.96 2.58 0.08
N PHE A 155 -13.31 1.46 0.72
CA PHE A 155 -13.76 1.47 2.12
C PHE A 155 -12.71 2.02 3.09
N ILE A 156 -11.43 1.72 2.88
CA ILE A 156 -10.34 2.22 3.74
C ILE A 156 -10.09 3.72 3.50
N SER A 157 -10.30 4.18 2.25
CA SER A 157 -10.08 5.60 1.87
C SER A 157 -11.28 6.51 2.17
N SER A 158 -12.45 5.93 2.45
CA SER A 158 -13.67 6.68 2.80
C SER A 158 -13.76 6.96 4.27
#